data_2123a059a9fa69bd444e5c15935ad4c3
#
_entry.id   2123a059a9fa69bd444e5c15935ad4c3
#
_cell.length_a   1.000
_cell.length_b   1.000
_cell.length_c   1.000
_cell.angle_alpha   90.00
_cell.angle_beta   90.00
_cell.angle_gamma   90.00
#
_symmetry.space_group_name_H-M   'P 1'
#
loop_
_entity.id
_entity.type
_entity.pdbx_description
1 polymer ?
#
loop_
_entity_poly.entity_id
_entity_poly.type
_entity_poly.pdbx_seq_one_letter_code
_entity_poly.pdbx_strand_id
1 'polypeptide(L)' 'MTMTPALKSFPATLNALPDVLACVNSFRDRVDNDTLWRLLIVVEELFVNVVEHGRASHFTPQVWLGIASANGRLELRFED' A
#
# COMPACT_ATOMS: atom_id res chain seq x y z
N MET A 1 -17.91 1.87 15.74
CA MET A 1 -16.48 2.04 16.03
C MET A 1 -15.71 2.05 14.72
N THR A 2 -15.11 3.18 14.39
CA THR A 2 -14.34 3.32 13.16
C THR A 2 -12.93 2.79 13.41
N MET A 3 -12.53 1.76 12.68
CA MET A 3 -11.15 1.28 12.75
C MET A 3 -10.29 2.12 11.81
N THR A 4 -9.35 2.86 12.38
CA THR A 4 -8.35 3.55 11.58
C THR A 4 -7.25 2.55 11.27
N PRO A 5 -6.91 2.34 9.99
CA PRO A 5 -5.83 1.41 9.67
C PRO A 5 -4.49 1.91 10.22
N ALA A 6 -3.74 1.00 10.83
CA ALA A 6 -2.38 1.31 11.25
C ALA A 6 -1.51 1.50 10.01
N LEU A 7 -0.82 2.64 9.94
CA LEU A 7 0.04 2.96 8.81
C LEU A 7 1.43 2.35 9.01
N LYS A 8 1.93 1.69 7.97
CA LYS A 8 3.27 1.15 7.94
C LYS A 8 4.05 1.93 6.88
N SER A 9 5.25 2.37 7.23
CA SER A 9 6.07 3.16 6.30
C SER A 9 7.05 2.28 5.52
N PHE A 10 7.30 2.68 4.28
CA PHE A 10 8.27 2.05 3.41
C PHE A 10 9.08 3.14 2.71
N PRO A 11 10.38 2.92 2.48
CA PRO A 11 11.12 3.85 1.63
C PRO A 11 10.57 3.78 0.21
N ALA A 12 10.47 4.94 -0.46
CA ALA A 12 9.94 5.00 -1.82
C ALA A 12 11.06 4.65 -2.81
N THR A 13 11.48 3.41 -2.79
CA THR A 13 12.50 2.84 -3.69
C THR A 13 11.95 1.57 -4.33
N LEU A 14 12.41 1.24 -5.53
CA LEU A 14 11.96 0.00 -6.19
C LEU A 14 12.29 -1.25 -5.37
N ASN A 15 13.36 -1.20 -4.58
CA ASN A 15 13.74 -2.33 -3.73
C ASN A 15 12.72 -2.63 -2.64
N ALA A 16 11.91 -1.65 -2.26
CA ALA A 16 10.87 -1.83 -1.24
C ALA A 16 9.56 -2.38 -1.82
N LEU A 17 9.38 -2.38 -3.14
CA LEU A 17 8.14 -2.81 -3.77
C LEU A 17 7.70 -4.22 -3.36
N PRO A 18 8.58 -5.24 -3.33
CA PRO A 18 8.15 -6.57 -2.86
C PRO A 18 7.57 -6.56 -1.45
N ASP A 19 8.15 -5.76 -0.54
CA ASP A 19 7.66 -5.66 0.83
C ASP A 19 6.29 -4.96 0.90
N VAL A 20 6.10 -3.94 0.08
CA VAL A 20 4.81 -3.25 -0.04
C VAL A 20 3.74 -4.21 -0.52
N LEU A 21 4.01 -4.97 -1.58
CA LEU A 21 3.06 -5.94 -2.12
C LEU A 21 2.80 -7.09 -1.14
N ALA A 22 3.82 -7.53 -0.39
CA ALA A 22 3.64 -8.55 0.64
C ALA A 22 2.71 -8.06 1.75
N CYS A 23 2.78 -6.78 2.11
CA CYS A 23 1.88 -6.17 3.08
C CYS A 23 0.42 -6.27 2.62
N VAL A 24 0.16 -5.93 1.35
CA VAL A 24 -1.18 -6.06 0.76
C VAL A 24 -1.62 -7.53 0.73
N ASN A 25 -0.73 -8.42 0.31
CA ASN A 25 -1.04 -9.84 0.18
C ASN A 25 -1.33 -10.52 1.53
N SER A 26 -0.89 -9.92 2.63
CA SER A 26 -1.18 -10.45 3.98
C SER A 26 -2.68 -10.44 4.29
N PHE A 27 -3.48 -9.69 3.54
CA PHE A 27 -4.95 -9.62 3.70
C PHE A 27 -5.70 -10.61 2.80
N ARG A 28 -5.00 -11.49 2.10
CA ARG A 28 -5.61 -12.42 1.13
C ARG A 28 -6.74 -13.28 1.71
N ASP A 29 -6.69 -13.60 3.00
CA ASP A 29 -7.70 -14.42 3.65
C ASP A 29 -8.94 -13.63 4.06
N ARG A 30 -8.92 -12.32 3.89
CA ARG A 30 -10.00 -11.41 4.31
C ARG A 30 -10.76 -10.80 3.15
N VAL A 31 -10.32 -11.06 1.91
CA VAL A 31 -10.92 -10.52 0.70
C VAL A 31 -10.96 -11.63 -0.35
N ASP A 32 -11.82 -11.45 -1.37
CA ASP A 32 -11.82 -12.38 -2.49
C ASP A 32 -10.60 -12.15 -3.40
N ASN A 33 -10.32 -13.12 -4.25
CA ASN A 33 -9.13 -13.04 -5.12
C ASN A 33 -9.19 -11.87 -6.09
N ASP A 34 -10.38 -11.55 -6.59
CA ASP A 34 -10.54 -10.45 -7.53
C ASP A 34 -10.22 -9.11 -6.87
N THR A 35 -10.72 -8.89 -5.66
CA THR A 35 -10.42 -7.71 -4.87
C THR A 35 -8.94 -7.61 -4.56
N LEU A 36 -8.33 -8.73 -4.16
CA LEU A 36 -6.90 -8.76 -3.87
C LEU A 36 -6.06 -8.36 -5.09
N TRP A 37 -6.37 -8.91 -6.26
CA TRP A 37 -5.68 -8.57 -7.50
C TRP A 37 -5.75 -7.09 -7.83
N ARG A 38 -6.95 -6.51 -7.68
CA ARG A 38 -7.16 -5.08 -7.93
C ARG A 38 -6.36 -4.22 -6.97
N LEU A 39 -6.30 -4.61 -5.69
CA LEU A 39 -5.52 -3.90 -4.69
C LEU A 39 -4.03 -3.95 -5.01
N LEU A 40 -3.52 -5.12 -5.39
CA LEU A 40 -2.11 -5.26 -5.74
C LEU A 40 -1.74 -4.37 -6.92
N ILE A 41 -2.58 -4.33 -7.96
CA ILE A 41 -2.35 -3.49 -9.14
C ILE A 41 -2.35 -2.01 -8.77
N VAL A 42 -3.36 -1.58 -8.01
CA VAL A 42 -3.50 -0.16 -7.63
C VAL A 42 -2.31 0.28 -6.76
N VAL A 43 -1.95 -0.51 -5.77
CA VAL A 43 -0.84 -0.19 -4.86
C VAL A 43 0.48 -0.15 -5.64
N GLU A 44 0.70 -1.10 -6.54
CA GLU A 44 1.91 -1.12 -7.37
C GLU A 44 2.02 0.16 -8.20
N GLU A 45 0.94 0.56 -8.89
CA GLU A 45 0.94 1.77 -9.70
C GLU A 45 1.18 3.02 -8.88
N LEU A 46 0.51 3.14 -7.73
CA LEU A 46 0.70 4.28 -6.83
C LEU A 46 2.14 4.35 -6.33
N PHE A 47 2.69 3.22 -5.93
CA PHE A 47 4.05 3.15 -5.39
C PHE A 47 5.08 3.50 -6.45
N VAL A 48 4.96 2.94 -7.65
CA VAL A 48 5.89 3.22 -8.75
C VAL A 48 5.84 4.70 -9.13
N ASN A 49 4.64 5.30 -9.14
CA ASN A 49 4.50 6.74 -9.40
C ASN A 49 5.27 7.57 -8.38
N VAL A 50 5.17 7.24 -7.10
CA VAL A 50 5.91 7.96 -6.05
C VAL A 50 7.42 7.79 -6.24
N VAL A 51 7.88 6.59 -6.56
CA VAL A 51 9.30 6.32 -6.80
C VAL A 51 9.81 7.17 -7.96
N GLU A 52 9.08 7.21 -9.07
CA GLU A 52 9.49 7.96 -10.25
C GLU A 52 9.49 9.47 -10.02
N HIS A 53 8.47 10.00 -9.36
CA HIS A 53 8.36 11.43 -9.09
C HIS A 53 9.27 11.87 -7.93
N GLY A 54 9.61 10.97 -7.02
CA GLY A 54 10.48 11.26 -5.89
C GLY A 54 11.95 11.44 -6.24
N ARG A 55 12.35 11.10 -7.46
CA ARG A 55 13.76 11.20 -7.89
C ARG A 55 14.32 12.62 -7.86
N ALA A 56 13.44 13.63 -7.98
CA ALA A 56 13.85 15.02 -7.95
C ALA A 56 13.98 15.58 -6.53
N SER A 57 13.58 14.81 -5.52
CA SER A 57 13.62 15.21 -4.13
C SER A 57 15.00 14.99 -3.54
N HIS A 58 15.50 15.96 -2.75
CA HIS A 58 16.74 15.80 -1.99
C HIS A 58 16.56 14.94 -0.73
N PHE A 59 15.31 14.59 -0.39
CA PHE A 59 14.99 13.76 0.75
C PHE A 59 14.64 12.37 0.28
N THR A 60 14.94 11.35 1.09
CA THR A 60 14.46 9.99 0.81
C THR A 60 12.95 9.98 1.05
N PRO A 61 12.12 9.88 0.01
CA PRO A 61 10.69 9.89 0.21
C PRO A 61 10.24 8.62 0.93
N GLN A 62 9.18 8.77 1.71
CA GLN A 62 8.54 7.66 2.42
C GLN A 62 7.12 7.50 1.91
N VAL A 63 6.65 6.26 1.93
CA VAL A 63 5.26 5.93 1.63
C VAL A 63 4.66 5.26 2.86
N TRP A 64 3.44 5.65 3.23
CA TRP A 64 2.71 5.03 4.33
C TRP A 64 1.53 4.27 3.76
N LEU A 65 1.41 3.01 4.15
CA LEU A 65 0.35 2.13 3.69
C LEU A 65 -0.41 1.59 4.90
N GLY A 66 -1.72 1.71 4.87
CA GLY A 66 -2.61 1.13 5.88
C GLY A 66 -3.75 0.37 5.21
N ILE A 67 -4.07 -0.81 5.73
CA ILE A 67 -5.17 -1.62 5.25
C ILE A 67 -5.96 -2.09 6.47
N ALA A 68 -7.28 -1.93 6.41
CA ALA A 68 -8.18 -2.42 7.44
C ALA A 68 -9.40 -3.05 6.80
N SER A 69 -9.92 -4.09 7.43
CA SER A 69 -11.18 -4.67 7.00
C SER A 69 -12.18 -4.65 8.16
N ALA A 70 -13.40 -4.24 7.88
CA ALA A 70 -14.49 -4.21 8.85
C ALA A 70 -15.82 -4.34 8.12
N ASN A 71 -16.70 -5.20 8.65
CA ASN A 71 -18.07 -5.37 8.11
C ASN A 71 -18.10 -5.70 6.61
N GLY A 72 -17.18 -6.55 6.14
CA GLY A 72 -17.10 -6.93 4.74
C GLY A 72 -16.55 -5.84 3.83
N ARG A 73 -16.08 -4.72 4.38
CA ARG A 73 -15.46 -3.65 3.62
C ARG A 73 -13.96 -3.63 3.87
N LEU A 74 -13.21 -3.32 2.82
CA LEU A 74 -11.78 -3.13 2.90
C LEU A 74 -11.48 -1.65 2.71
N GLU A 75 -10.66 -1.09 3.62
CA GLU A 75 -10.20 0.29 3.52
C GLU A 75 -8.70 0.28 3.29
N LEU A 76 -8.28 0.93 2.21
CA LEU A 76 -6.88 1.11 1.86
C LEU A 76 -6.54 2.58 2.04
N ARG A 77 -5.47 2.85 2.76
CA ARG A 77 -4.94 4.20 2.92
C ARG A 77 -3.50 4.23 2.41
N PHE A 78 -3.24 5.13 1.48
CA PHE A 78 -1.92 5.30 0.88
C PHE A 78 -1.54 6.77 0.96
N GLU A 79 -0.39 7.07 1.58
CA GLU A 79 0.09 8.44 1.73
C GLU A 79 1.57 8.52 1.33
N ASP A 80 1.93 9.61 0.68
CA ASP A 80 3.31 9.89 0.29
C ASP A 80 3.87 11.20 0.93
#